data_654492c2d51dc965039d65ee8a3c1361
#
_entry.id   654492c2d51dc965039d65ee8a3c1361
#
_cell.length_a   1.000
_cell.length_b   1.000
_cell.length_c   1.000
_cell.angle_alpha   90.00
_cell.angle_beta   90.00
_cell.angle_gamma   90.00
#
_symmetry.space_group_name_H-M   'P 1'
#
loop_
_entity.id
_entity.type
_entity.pdbx_description
1 polymer ?
#
loop_
_entity_poly.entity_id
_entity_poly.type
_entity_poly.pdbx_seq_one_letter_code
_entity_poly.pdbx_strand_id
1 'polypeptide(L)'
;MRIDRLTRGRVRSGNRPGLQWHRFHELTPALLYELLRFRQAIFVVEQRCAYPDLDGLDQQAEHLLLRANGKLAGCLRVIPFRDENRVKIGRVAVAEAARGKGLARRMMLEALARCRGGYRDYEVALSGQTYLAPFYESLGFVTTSAPYDDYGLSHVDMVLSANSAHSGTARGRARNP
;
A
#
# COMPACT_ATOMS: atom_id res chain seq x y z
N MET A 1 -54.20 -13.18 -18.74
CA MET A 1 -53.49 -13.10 -17.49
C MET A 1 -52.03 -12.79 -17.82
N ARG A 2 -51.61 -11.50 -17.69
CA ARG A 2 -50.28 -11.02 -18.09
C ARG A 2 -49.36 -11.13 -16.89
N ILE A 3 -48.20 -11.76 -17.05
CA ILE A 3 -47.15 -11.83 -16.04
C ILE A 3 -46.08 -10.83 -16.46
N ASP A 4 -46.00 -9.74 -15.71
CA ASP A 4 -44.99 -8.69 -15.86
C ASP A 4 -43.60 -9.22 -15.51
N ARG A 5 -42.68 -9.10 -16.45
CA ARG A 5 -41.25 -9.36 -16.23
C ARG A 5 -40.63 -8.11 -15.58
N LEU A 6 -40.42 -8.19 -14.29
CA LEU A 6 -39.57 -7.24 -13.60
C LEU A 6 -38.12 -7.43 -14.05
N THR A 7 -37.67 -6.60 -14.97
CA THR A 7 -36.26 -6.41 -15.31
C THR A 7 -35.57 -5.73 -14.12
N ARG A 8 -34.89 -6.55 -13.30
CA ARG A 8 -33.95 -6.04 -12.31
C ARG A 8 -32.83 -5.32 -13.04
N GLY A 9 -32.86 -4.01 -13.03
CA GLY A 9 -31.80 -3.14 -13.49
C GLY A 9 -30.49 -3.48 -12.76
N ARG A 10 -29.50 -3.95 -13.52
CA ARG A 10 -28.14 -4.14 -13.06
C ARG A 10 -27.56 -2.77 -12.79
N VAL A 11 -27.54 -2.36 -11.51
CA VAL A 11 -26.81 -1.18 -11.08
C VAL A 11 -25.36 -1.37 -11.51
N ARG A 12 -24.91 -0.59 -12.48
CA ARG A 12 -23.52 -0.51 -12.87
C ARG A 12 -22.76 0.08 -11.68
N SER A 13 -22.17 -0.80 -10.87
CA SER A 13 -21.21 -0.44 -9.85
C SER A 13 -20.10 0.36 -10.53
N GLY A 14 -20.03 1.66 -10.22
CA GLY A 14 -19.07 2.57 -10.82
C GLY A 14 -17.65 2.04 -10.66
N ASN A 15 -16.89 2.16 -11.72
CA ASN A 15 -15.54 1.63 -11.99
C ASN A 15 -14.44 2.26 -11.08
N ARG A 16 -14.68 2.36 -9.77
CA ARG A 16 -13.68 2.85 -8.81
C ARG A 16 -12.78 1.69 -8.39
N PRO A 17 -11.46 1.87 -8.43
CA PRO A 17 -10.52 0.85 -7.95
C PRO A 17 -10.84 0.47 -6.50
N GLY A 18 -11.01 -0.84 -6.23
CA GLY A 18 -11.28 -1.38 -4.90
C GLY A 18 -9.98 -1.65 -4.15
N LEU A 19 -9.95 -1.31 -2.84
CA LEU A 19 -8.87 -1.68 -1.92
C LEU A 19 -9.38 -2.81 -1.02
N GLN A 20 -8.57 -3.86 -0.83
CA GLN A 20 -8.89 -5.01 0.00
C GLN A 20 -7.68 -5.40 0.83
N TRP A 21 -7.88 -5.51 2.15
CA TRP A 21 -6.88 -6.04 3.08
C TRP A 21 -7.03 -7.54 3.23
N HIS A 22 -5.89 -8.22 3.30
CA HIS A 22 -5.80 -9.66 3.57
C HIS A 22 -4.65 -9.94 4.53
N ARG A 23 -4.87 -10.77 5.52
CA ARG A 23 -3.80 -11.48 6.20
C ARG A 23 -3.34 -12.64 5.32
N PHE A 24 -2.13 -13.12 5.52
CA PHE A 24 -1.58 -14.19 4.67
C PHE A 24 -2.50 -15.42 4.58
N HIS A 25 -3.04 -15.89 5.70
CA HIS A 25 -3.92 -17.05 5.74
C HIS A 25 -5.31 -16.84 5.08
N GLU A 26 -5.68 -15.61 4.78
CA GLU A 26 -6.91 -15.25 4.05
C GLU A 26 -6.69 -15.23 2.54
N LEU A 27 -5.42 -15.29 2.09
CA LEU A 27 -5.10 -15.37 0.68
C LEU A 27 -5.33 -16.81 0.19
N THR A 28 -6.31 -16.99 -0.69
CA THR A 28 -6.46 -18.29 -1.38
C THR A 28 -5.21 -18.58 -2.22
N PRO A 29 -4.89 -19.84 -2.54
CA PRO A 29 -3.76 -20.17 -3.41
C PRO A 29 -3.76 -19.40 -4.74
N ALA A 30 -4.94 -19.21 -5.34
CA ALA A 30 -5.08 -18.47 -6.59
C ALA A 30 -4.77 -16.97 -6.41
N LEU A 31 -5.24 -16.36 -5.31
CA LEU A 31 -4.98 -14.96 -5.01
C LEU A 31 -3.52 -14.72 -4.63
N LEU A 32 -2.93 -15.62 -3.85
CA LEU A 32 -1.51 -15.59 -3.51
C LEU A 32 -0.65 -15.69 -4.78
N TYR A 33 -0.95 -16.63 -5.67
CA TYR A 33 -0.24 -16.77 -6.94
C TYR A 33 -0.36 -15.50 -7.81
N GLU A 34 -1.57 -14.90 -7.88
CA GLU A 34 -1.79 -13.64 -8.61
C GLU A 34 -0.93 -12.52 -8.02
N LEU A 35 -0.89 -12.38 -6.69
CA LEU A 35 -0.08 -11.38 -5.98
C LEU A 35 1.42 -11.56 -6.24
N LEU A 36 1.93 -12.78 -6.07
CA LEU A 36 3.35 -13.08 -6.27
C LEU A 36 3.78 -12.86 -7.71
N ARG A 37 2.97 -13.31 -8.68
CA ARG A 37 3.21 -13.05 -10.10
C ARG A 37 3.21 -11.54 -10.42
N PHE A 38 2.31 -10.76 -9.80
CA PHE A 38 2.26 -9.30 -9.96
C PHE A 38 3.52 -8.64 -9.42
N ARG A 39 3.98 -9.03 -8.24
CA ARG A 39 5.20 -8.52 -7.61
C ARG A 39 6.44 -8.87 -8.44
N GLN A 40 6.56 -10.13 -8.88
CA GLN A 40 7.66 -10.57 -9.73
C GLN A 40 7.74 -9.77 -11.03
N ALA A 41 6.59 -9.52 -11.68
CA ALA A 41 6.56 -8.77 -12.93
C ALA A 41 7.10 -7.34 -12.77
N ILE A 42 6.89 -6.70 -11.61
CA ILE A 42 7.30 -5.32 -11.36
C ILE A 42 8.71 -5.28 -10.75
N PHE A 43 8.92 -5.95 -9.61
CA PHE A 43 10.15 -5.80 -8.84
C PHE A 43 11.35 -6.54 -9.45
N VAL A 44 11.10 -7.64 -10.16
CA VAL A 44 12.19 -8.44 -10.77
C VAL A 44 12.31 -8.13 -12.25
N VAL A 45 11.23 -8.27 -13.02
CA VAL A 45 11.30 -8.20 -14.49
C VAL A 45 11.37 -6.75 -14.97
N GLU A 46 10.44 -5.90 -14.57
CA GLU A 46 10.39 -4.50 -15.03
C GLU A 46 11.59 -3.70 -14.52
N GLN A 47 11.91 -3.82 -13.23
CA GLN A 47 13.03 -3.12 -12.61
C GLN A 47 14.39 -3.76 -12.94
N ARG A 48 14.42 -4.91 -13.62
CA ARG A 48 15.64 -5.66 -13.98
C ARG A 48 16.54 -5.91 -12.76
N CYS A 49 15.92 -6.18 -11.62
CA CYS A 49 16.58 -6.38 -10.34
C CYS A 49 16.46 -7.85 -9.92
N ALA A 50 17.57 -8.58 -9.93
CA ALA A 50 17.61 -9.98 -9.53
C ALA A 50 17.76 -10.08 -8.01
N TYR A 51 16.69 -9.85 -7.26
CA TYR A 51 16.68 -9.95 -5.80
C TYR A 51 15.59 -10.93 -5.30
N PRO A 52 15.73 -11.47 -4.08
CA PRO A 52 14.76 -12.40 -3.52
C PRO A 52 13.49 -11.63 -3.06
N ASP A 53 12.53 -11.39 -3.98
CA ASP A 53 11.28 -10.74 -3.64
C ASP A 53 10.49 -11.51 -2.57
N LEU A 54 10.59 -12.84 -2.58
CA LEU A 54 10.02 -13.72 -1.55
C LEU A 54 11.03 -13.87 -0.40
N ASP A 55 10.95 -12.95 0.56
CA ASP A 55 11.89 -12.81 1.67
C ASP A 55 11.46 -13.54 2.96
N GLY A 56 10.40 -14.36 2.90
CA GLY A 56 9.86 -15.10 4.05
C GLY A 56 9.01 -14.27 5.00
N LEU A 57 8.81 -12.97 4.76
CA LEU A 57 8.09 -12.08 5.66
C LEU A 57 6.59 -11.93 5.32
N ASP A 58 6.15 -12.49 4.20
CA ASP A 58 4.76 -12.36 3.75
C ASP A 58 3.75 -13.00 4.72
N GLN A 59 4.16 -14.07 5.42
CA GLN A 59 3.32 -14.82 6.34
C GLN A 59 2.88 -14.01 7.56
N GLN A 60 3.70 -13.07 8.01
CA GLN A 60 3.40 -12.17 9.13
C GLN A 60 2.84 -10.81 8.69
N ALA A 61 2.76 -10.58 7.38
CA ALA A 61 2.31 -9.31 6.83
C ALA A 61 0.80 -9.22 6.68
N GLU A 62 0.31 -7.98 6.69
CA GLU A 62 -1.00 -7.64 6.14
C GLU A 62 -0.80 -7.10 4.72
N HIS A 63 -1.55 -7.63 3.76
CA HIS A 63 -1.45 -7.30 2.34
C HIS A 63 -2.61 -6.41 1.92
N LEU A 64 -2.32 -5.25 1.34
CA LEU A 64 -3.31 -4.41 0.67
C LEU A 64 -3.26 -4.66 -0.83
N LEU A 65 -4.37 -5.08 -1.39
CA LEU A 65 -4.54 -5.31 -2.82
C LEU A 65 -5.45 -4.24 -3.40
N LEU A 66 -5.03 -3.64 -4.51
CA LEU A 66 -5.82 -2.68 -5.26
C LEU A 66 -6.26 -3.33 -6.58
N ARG A 67 -7.57 -3.44 -6.76
CA ARG A 67 -8.15 -3.96 -8.01
C ARG A 67 -8.78 -2.85 -8.84
N ALA A 68 -8.50 -2.86 -10.13
CA ALA A 68 -9.13 -2.00 -11.11
C ALA A 68 -9.62 -2.87 -12.30
N ASN A 69 -10.86 -2.70 -12.71
CA ASN A 69 -11.45 -3.49 -13.80
C ASN A 69 -11.33 -5.02 -13.59
N GLY A 70 -11.47 -5.47 -12.35
CA GLY A 70 -11.37 -6.89 -11.99
C GLY A 70 -9.95 -7.46 -11.92
N LYS A 71 -8.92 -6.70 -12.31
CA LYS A 71 -7.51 -7.13 -12.30
C LYS A 71 -6.76 -6.50 -11.12
N LEU A 72 -5.73 -7.18 -10.63
CA LEU A 72 -4.79 -6.61 -9.67
C LEU A 72 -4.01 -5.47 -10.34
N ALA A 73 -4.14 -4.28 -9.80
CA ALA A 73 -3.55 -3.05 -10.33
C ALA A 73 -2.53 -2.41 -9.39
N GLY A 74 -2.46 -2.87 -8.14
CA GLY A 74 -1.46 -2.45 -7.18
C GLY A 74 -1.47 -3.32 -5.94
N CYS A 75 -0.37 -3.29 -5.20
CA CYS A 75 -0.24 -3.95 -3.91
C CYS A 75 0.72 -3.17 -3.00
N LEU A 76 0.61 -3.41 -1.71
CA LEU A 76 1.63 -3.15 -0.68
C LEU A 76 1.46 -4.17 0.44
N ARG A 77 2.46 -4.25 1.32
CA ARG A 77 2.35 -5.02 2.57
C ARG A 77 2.76 -4.17 3.77
N VAL A 78 2.19 -4.48 4.91
CA VAL A 78 2.50 -3.90 6.22
C VAL A 78 2.99 -5.03 7.12
N ILE A 79 4.19 -4.91 7.67
CA ILE A 79 4.84 -5.94 8.48
C ILE A 79 5.11 -5.38 9.87
N PRO A 80 4.50 -5.94 10.94
CA PRO A 80 4.83 -5.57 12.31
C PRO A 80 6.11 -6.30 12.79
N PHE A 81 7.08 -5.54 13.25
CA PHE A 81 8.27 -6.01 14.00
C PHE A 81 8.04 -5.68 15.47
N ARG A 82 7.40 -6.61 16.19
CA ARG A 82 6.90 -6.38 17.55
C ARG A 82 8.01 -6.10 18.55
N ASP A 83 9.13 -6.80 18.42
CA ASP A 83 10.28 -6.67 19.31
C ASP A 83 11.00 -5.31 19.14
N GLU A 84 10.80 -4.65 18.00
CA GLU A 84 11.37 -3.35 17.69
C GLU A 84 10.37 -2.20 17.89
N ASN A 85 9.13 -2.46 18.26
CA ASN A 85 8.03 -1.48 18.22
C ASN A 85 7.96 -0.72 16.89
N ARG A 86 8.15 -1.44 15.78
CA ARG A 86 8.23 -0.89 14.43
C ARG A 86 7.27 -1.61 13.48
N VAL A 87 6.68 -0.87 12.58
CA VAL A 87 5.91 -1.42 11.47
C VAL A 87 6.48 -0.91 10.15
N LYS A 88 6.79 -1.83 9.24
CA LYS A 88 7.34 -1.47 7.92
C LYS A 88 6.28 -1.59 6.83
N ILE A 89 6.15 -0.53 6.02
CA ILE A 89 5.38 -0.57 4.77
C ILE A 89 6.35 -0.92 3.65
N GLY A 90 6.04 -1.94 2.87
CA GLY A 90 6.90 -2.38 1.77
C GLY A 90 6.14 -2.97 0.60
N ARG A 91 6.87 -3.35 -0.45
CA ARG A 91 6.32 -3.92 -1.69
C ARG A 91 5.22 -3.06 -2.31
N VAL A 92 5.39 -1.73 -2.23
CA VAL A 92 4.46 -0.76 -2.83
C VAL A 92 4.64 -0.77 -4.34
N ALA A 93 3.66 -1.28 -5.05
CA ALA A 93 3.70 -1.40 -6.51
C ALA A 93 2.37 -1.03 -7.14
N VAL A 94 2.45 -0.39 -8.33
CA VAL A 94 1.30 -0.09 -9.18
C VAL A 94 1.64 -0.53 -10.60
N ALA A 95 0.74 -1.29 -11.22
CA ALA A 95 0.86 -1.72 -12.62
C ALA A 95 1.09 -0.52 -13.53
N GLU A 96 1.96 -0.63 -14.53
CA GLU A 96 2.33 0.44 -15.44
C GLU A 96 1.11 1.17 -16.02
N ALA A 97 0.14 0.43 -16.57
CA ALA A 97 -1.09 0.99 -17.15
C ALA A 97 -1.99 1.73 -16.14
N ALA A 98 -1.70 1.60 -14.83
CA ALA A 98 -2.46 2.22 -13.76
C ALA A 98 -1.72 3.39 -13.09
N ARG A 99 -0.46 3.67 -13.46
CA ARG A 99 0.35 4.76 -12.90
C ARG A 99 -0.18 6.15 -13.33
N GLY A 100 0.29 7.19 -12.66
CA GLY A 100 -0.11 8.58 -12.94
C GLY A 100 -1.53 8.95 -12.47
N LYS A 101 -2.27 8.01 -11.84
CA LYS A 101 -3.67 8.19 -11.41
C LYS A 101 -3.81 8.34 -9.88
N GLY A 102 -2.73 8.63 -9.16
CA GLY A 102 -2.74 8.80 -7.71
C GLY A 102 -2.96 7.52 -6.89
N LEU A 103 -2.92 6.32 -7.52
CA LEU A 103 -3.25 5.07 -6.86
C LEU A 103 -2.24 4.66 -5.79
N ALA A 104 -0.94 4.89 -6.01
CA ALA A 104 0.10 4.66 -5.00
C ALA A 104 -0.16 5.51 -3.75
N ARG A 105 -0.48 6.81 -3.93
CA ARG A 105 -0.82 7.71 -2.82
C ARG A 105 -2.05 7.22 -2.05
N ARG A 106 -3.07 6.78 -2.75
CA ARG A 106 -4.30 6.23 -2.13
C ARG A 106 -3.99 4.98 -1.31
N MET A 107 -3.18 4.05 -1.83
CA MET A 107 -2.76 2.85 -1.09
C MET A 107 -1.93 3.21 0.15
N MET A 108 -0.98 4.14 0.03
CA MET A 108 -0.16 4.60 1.15
C MET A 108 -1.00 5.27 2.24
N LEU A 109 -1.95 6.14 1.88
CA LEU A 109 -2.85 6.75 2.87
C LEU A 109 -3.70 5.72 3.60
N GLU A 110 -4.17 4.68 2.91
CA GLU A 110 -4.87 3.55 3.50
C GLU A 110 -3.97 2.75 4.46
N ALA A 111 -2.71 2.49 4.06
CA ALA A 111 -1.73 1.82 4.91
C ALA A 111 -1.41 2.65 6.17
N LEU A 112 -1.23 3.95 6.04
CA LEU A 112 -1.03 4.85 7.18
C LEU A 112 -2.24 4.89 8.13
N ALA A 113 -3.46 4.85 7.59
CA ALA A 113 -4.67 4.74 8.41
C ALA A 113 -4.71 3.40 9.17
N ARG A 114 -4.32 2.30 8.51
CA ARG A 114 -4.20 0.98 9.12
C ARG A 114 -3.17 0.96 10.24
N CYS A 115 -1.99 1.55 10.02
CA CYS A 115 -0.95 1.68 11.04
C CYS A 115 -1.43 2.48 12.25
N ARG A 116 -2.08 3.62 12.04
CA ARG A 116 -2.65 4.42 13.15
C ARG A 116 -3.71 3.67 13.96
N GLY A 117 -4.50 2.81 13.32
CA GLY A 117 -5.54 2.02 14.00
C GLY A 117 -5.00 0.83 14.78
N GLY A 118 -4.02 0.11 14.21
CA GLY A 118 -3.53 -1.17 14.73
C GLY A 118 -2.18 -1.11 15.43
N TYR A 119 -1.37 -0.06 15.20
CA TYR A 119 0.04 0.03 15.63
C TYR A 119 0.37 1.44 16.16
N ARG A 120 -0.45 1.97 17.09
CA ARG A 120 -0.39 3.38 17.54
C ARG A 120 0.96 3.78 18.14
N ASP A 121 1.59 2.85 18.85
CA ASP A 121 2.84 3.09 19.57
C ASP A 121 4.07 2.62 18.77
N TYR A 122 3.87 2.23 17.51
CA TYR A 122 4.93 1.74 16.65
C TYR A 122 5.44 2.83 15.74
N GLU A 123 6.76 2.85 15.55
CA GLU A 123 7.37 3.64 14.49
C GLU A 123 6.96 3.08 13.13
N VAL A 124 6.43 3.93 12.25
CA VAL A 124 6.11 3.54 10.87
C VAL A 124 7.30 3.86 9.98
N ALA A 125 7.88 2.82 9.39
CA ALA A 125 9.09 2.93 8.56
C ALA A 125 8.88 2.33 7.17
N LEU A 126 9.73 2.70 6.25
CA LEU A 126 9.90 2.08 4.93
C LEU A 126 11.33 2.21 4.44
N SER A 127 11.73 1.34 3.51
CA SER A 127 12.91 1.52 2.66
C SER A 127 12.40 1.77 1.26
N GLY A 128 12.79 2.89 0.66
CA GLY A 128 12.31 3.30 -0.65
C GLY A 128 13.45 3.63 -1.59
N GLN A 129 13.24 3.42 -2.89
CA GLN A 129 14.21 3.84 -3.90
C GLN A 129 14.41 5.35 -3.81
N THR A 130 15.66 5.81 -3.86
CA THR A 130 16.04 7.21 -3.59
C THR A 130 15.25 8.22 -4.45
N TYR A 131 14.96 7.90 -5.71
CA TYR A 131 14.18 8.78 -6.58
C TYR A 131 12.70 8.92 -6.17
N LEU A 132 12.19 8.03 -5.31
CA LEU A 132 10.83 8.08 -4.75
C LEU A 132 10.76 8.82 -3.40
N ALA A 133 11.90 9.24 -2.83
CA ALA A 133 11.91 9.95 -1.55
C ALA A 133 10.95 11.15 -1.52
N PRO A 134 10.89 12.04 -2.55
CA PRO A 134 9.95 13.16 -2.55
C PRO A 134 8.47 12.74 -2.50
N PHE A 135 8.14 11.58 -3.06
CA PHE A 135 6.79 11.02 -2.96
C PHE A 135 6.45 10.64 -1.51
N TYR A 136 7.35 9.95 -0.81
CA TYR A 136 7.15 9.55 0.58
C TYR A 136 7.20 10.76 1.53
N GLU A 137 8.06 11.74 1.28
CA GLU A 137 8.10 13.01 2.01
C GLU A 137 6.76 13.74 1.93
N SER A 138 6.11 13.73 0.76
CA SER A 138 4.76 14.30 0.58
C SER A 138 3.68 13.60 1.41
N LEU A 139 3.97 12.44 1.99
CA LEU A 139 3.12 11.67 2.89
C LEU A 139 3.51 11.83 4.37
N GLY A 140 4.54 12.61 4.66
CA GLY A 140 5.03 12.91 5.99
C GLY A 140 6.20 12.03 6.46
N PHE A 141 6.79 11.23 5.59
CA PHE A 141 8.03 10.51 5.91
C PHE A 141 9.23 11.45 5.88
N VAL A 142 10.24 11.13 6.68
CA VAL A 142 11.56 11.79 6.66
C VAL A 142 12.63 10.75 6.43
N THR A 143 13.64 11.09 5.64
CA THR A 143 14.80 10.24 5.36
C THR A 143 15.68 10.15 6.61
N THR A 144 16.09 8.93 6.98
CA THR A 144 16.88 8.65 8.19
C THR A 144 18.21 7.96 7.91
N SER A 145 18.50 7.61 6.66
CA SER A 145 19.80 7.06 6.26
C SER A 145 20.43 7.84 5.11
N ALA A 146 21.75 7.72 4.94
CA ALA A 146 22.37 8.01 3.65
C ALA A 146 21.86 7.03 2.58
N PRO A 147 21.93 7.38 1.28
CA PRO A 147 21.65 6.42 0.22
C PRO A 147 22.57 5.20 0.29
N TYR A 148 22.02 4.02 0.08
CA TYR A 148 22.75 2.76 0.02
C TYR A 148 22.32 1.92 -1.19
N ASP A 149 23.20 1.02 -1.61
CA ASP A 149 22.88 0.07 -2.69
C ASP A 149 22.08 -1.11 -2.12
N ASP A 150 20.94 -1.40 -2.76
CA ASP A 150 20.13 -2.57 -2.47
C ASP A 150 19.89 -3.31 -3.80
N TYR A 151 20.71 -4.34 -4.07
CA TYR A 151 20.69 -5.11 -5.33
C TYR A 151 20.82 -4.26 -6.60
N GLY A 152 21.69 -3.26 -6.59
CA GLY A 152 21.91 -2.36 -7.74
C GLY A 152 20.92 -1.21 -7.85
N LEU A 153 20.03 -1.03 -6.89
CA LEU A 153 19.10 0.08 -6.80
C LEU A 153 19.40 0.94 -5.57
N SER A 154 19.58 2.24 -5.77
CA SER A 154 19.82 3.16 -4.66
C SER A 154 18.57 3.33 -3.80
N HIS A 155 18.68 3.03 -2.51
CA HIS A 155 17.61 3.13 -1.51
C HIS A 155 17.97 4.09 -0.37
N VAL A 156 16.95 4.56 0.32
CA VAL A 156 17.04 5.28 1.61
C VAL A 156 16.01 4.70 2.57
N ASP A 157 16.35 4.68 3.85
CA ASP A 157 15.39 4.41 4.91
C ASP A 157 14.66 5.68 5.31
N MET A 158 13.39 5.54 5.57
CA MET A 158 12.51 6.64 5.93
C MET A 158 11.57 6.24 7.06
N VAL A 159 11.27 7.19 7.95
CA VAL A 159 10.31 7.03 9.04
C VAL A 159 9.22 8.09 8.97
N LEU A 160 8.02 7.76 9.42
CA LEU A 160 6.92 8.72 9.49
C LEU A 160 7.22 9.71 10.63
N SER A 161 7.22 11.01 10.33
CA SER A 161 7.41 12.05 11.34
C SER A 161 6.28 12.04 12.38
N ALA A 162 6.63 12.12 13.67
CA ALA A 162 5.66 12.17 14.78
C ALA A 162 4.65 13.32 14.63
N ASN A 163 5.05 14.44 14.01
CA ASN A 163 4.17 15.58 13.76
C ASN A 163 3.09 15.34 12.71
N SER A 164 3.28 14.38 11.79
CA SER A 164 2.28 14.04 10.76
C SER A 164 1.18 13.10 11.28
N ALA A 165 1.39 12.49 12.45
CA ALA A 165 0.39 11.61 13.07
C ALA A 165 -0.84 12.36 13.64
N HIS A 166 -0.74 13.67 13.87
CA HIS A 166 -1.79 14.47 14.56
C HIS A 166 -2.58 15.45 13.66
N SER A 167 -2.25 15.59 12.38
CA SER A 167 -2.87 16.60 11.50
C SER A 167 -4.25 16.20 10.91
N GLY A 168 -4.92 15.21 11.48
CA GLY A 168 -6.22 14.68 10.99
C GLY A 168 -7.47 15.19 11.69
N THR A 169 -7.38 16.03 12.74
CA THR A 169 -8.58 16.48 13.49
C THR A 169 -8.42 17.87 14.09
N ALA A 170 -8.54 18.92 13.30
CA ALA A 170 -8.94 20.25 13.81
C ALA A 170 -9.46 21.13 12.68
N ARG A 171 -10.66 20.89 12.20
CA ARG A 171 -11.52 22.01 11.74
C ARG A 171 -12.55 22.27 12.83
N GLY A 172 -12.07 22.91 13.91
CA GLY A 172 -12.91 23.47 14.95
C GLY A 172 -13.79 24.59 14.37
N ARG A 173 -15.05 24.53 14.66
CA ARG A 173 -16.03 25.60 14.44
C ARG A 173 -15.57 26.86 15.16
N ALA A 174 -15.21 27.89 14.42
CA ALA A 174 -15.24 29.24 14.96
C ALA A 174 -16.73 29.61 15.19
N ARG A 175 -17.12 29.73 16.45
CA ARG A 175 -18.33 30.50 16.83
C ARG A 175 -17.87 31.94 16.95
N ASN A 176 -18.47 32.80 16.16
CA ASN A 176 -18.39 34.24 16.31
C ASN A 176 -19.43 34.70 17.37
N PRO A 177 -19.10 35.72 18.16
CA PRO A 177 -19.97 36.31 19.18
C PRO A 177 -21.16 37.07 18.59
#